data_bcbb6003c042a3f0d0c22e5f2c393f01
#
_entry.id   bcbb6003c042a3f0d0c22e5f2c393f01
#
_cell.length_a   1.000
_cell.length_b   1.000
_cell.length_c   1.000
_cell.angle_alpha   90.00
_cell.angle_beta   90.00
_cell.angle_gamma   90.00
#
_symmetry.space_group_name_H-M   'P 1'
#
loop_
_entity.id
_entity.type
_entity.pdbx_description
1 polymer ?
#
loop_
_entity_poly.entity_id
_entity_poly.type
_entity_poly.pdbx_seq_one_letter_code
_entity_poly.pdbx_strand_id
1 'polypeptide(L)'
;MKIITQEAKKRQAIVKYAKKNGKSAASRQYGVSLSSVKRWCKKYDGTDWRSLAERSHRPHHNPHRHTKKEERKIKKAFEKCYERYGWYGVYEELKRKGYKRSFSGMVYAAKRMGLKKERAKKPPRKQTRRYPELLTPGEKIQIDVKEVPYNCLRGDALKYGRRFYQWTAIDECTRYRFVYAFEEHTPENTVKFLTMLLKEFPFKIQKIQTDNGTEFTYKYISENEISPLDKALQALKIPHILIPPRTPWHNGKVERSHRNDQRYFYNWETFKTLDELNEKLKTHLEWSNNKIMRTLGMKSPVQLLAEKLAA
;
A
#
# COMPACT_ATOMS: atom_id res chain seq x y z
N MET A 1 -13.40 -33.06 10.67
CA MET A 1 -14.81 -33.29 10.23
C MET A 1 -15.54 -31.94 10.26
N LYS A 2 -16.34 -31.58 9.23
CA LYS A 2 -17.04 -30.30 9.21
C LYS A 2 -18.16 -30.30 10.28
N ILE A 3 -18.31 -29.20 11.03
CA ILE A 3 -19.32 -29.02 12.10
C ILE A 3 -20.75 -29.40 11.62
N ILE A 4 -21.12 -29.00 10.39
CA ILE A 4 -22.42 -29.35 9.78
C ILE A 4 -22.64 -30.87 9.70
N THR A 5 -21.58 -31.64 9.46
CA THR A 5 -21.65 -33.11 9.38
C THR A 5 -21.88 -33.74 10.76
N GLN A 6 -21.29 -33.19 11.83
CA GLN A 6 -21.49 -33.66 13.19
C GLN A 6 -22.94 -33.39 13.67
N GLU A 7 -23.45 -32.20 13.42
CA GLU A 7 -24.85 -31.84 13.76
C GLU A 7 -25.84 -32.71 13.01
N ALA A 8 -25.64 -33.00 11.72
CA ALA A 8 -26.54 -33.84 10.95
C ALA A 8 -26.53 -35.30 11.45
N LYS A 9 -25.36 -35.83 11.83
CA LYS A 9 -25.24 -37.17 12.46
C LYS A 9 -25.95 -37.23 13.83
N LYS A 10 -25.80 -36.18 14.66
CA LYS A 10 -26.50 -36.05 15.94
C LYS A 10 -28.00 -36.07 15.74
N ARG A 11 -28.52 -35.32 14.77
CA ARG A 11 -29.97 -35.34 14.42
C ARG A 11 -30.44 -36.71 13.96
N GLN A 12 -29.62 -37.44 13.19
CA GLN A 12 -29.94 -38.83 12.80
C GLN A 12 -30.05 -39.75 13.99
N ALA A 13 -29.14 -39.67 14.96
CA ALA A 13 -29.23 -40.46 16.19
C ALA A 13 -30.53 -40.18 16.96
N ILE A 14 -30.92 -38.90 17.09
CA ILE A 14 -32.15 -38.46 17.74
C ILE A 14 -33.39 -39.04 17.00
N VAL A 15 -33.38 -38.98 15.67
CA VAL A 15 -34.51 -39.54 14.86
C VAL A 15 -34.59 -41.05 14.99
N LYS A 16 -33.47 -41.77 14.95
CA LYS A 16 -33.42 -43.22 15.15
C LYS A 16 -33.98 -43.59 16.54
N TYR A 17 -33.58 -42.86 17.60
CA TYR A 17 -34.09 -43.04 18.95
C TYR A 17 -35.62 -42.73 19.02
N ALA A 18 -36.05 -41.65 18.37
CA ALA A 18 -37.47 -41.25 18.32
C ALA A 18 -38.35 -42.27 17.60
N LYS A 19 -37.86 -42.99 16.59
CA LYS A 19 -38.56 -44.07 15.91
C LYS A 19 -38.72 -45.27 16.81
N LYS A 20 -37.78 -45.57 17.72
CA LYS A 20 -37.83 -46.72 18.64
C LYS A 20 -38.62 -46.44 19.92
N ASN A 21 -38.43 -45.26 20.52
CA ASN A 21 -38.88 -44.94 21.86
C ASN A 21 -39.95 -43.82 21.91
N GLY A 22 -40.38 -43.31 20.75
CA GLY A 22 -41.32 -42.22 20.66
C GLY A 22 -40.65 -40.82 20.65
N LYS A 23 -41.35 -39.85 20.00
CA LYS A 23 -40.83 -38.50 19.79
C LYS A 23 -40.70 -37.70 21.08
N SER A 24 -41.62 -37.89 22.03
CA SER A 24 -41.56 -37.21 23.35
C SER A 24 -40.43 -37.73 24.21
N ALA A 25 -40.13 -39.02 24.18
CA ALA A 25 -39.00 -39.62 24.87
C ALA A 25 -37.68 -39.09 24.30
N ALA A 26 -37.53 -39.01 22.98
CA ALA A 26 -36.37 -38.45 22.33
C ALA A 26 -36.14 -36.96 22.68
N SER A 27 -37.24 -36.18 22.76
CA SER A 27 -37.18 -34.77 23.20
C SER A 27 -36.58 -34.64 24.60
N ARG A 28 -37.05 -35.44 25.56
CA ARG A 28 -36.54 -35.44 26.94
C ARG A 28 -35.09 -35.95 27.01
N GLN A 29 -34.78 -37.06 26.36
CA GLN A 29 -33.49 -37.72 26.40
C GLN A 29 -32.36 -36.84 25.86
N TYR A 30 -32.60 -36.08 24.78
CA TYR A 30 -31.60 -35.30 24.11
C TYR A 30 -31.67 -33.78 24.39
N GLY A 31 -32.61 -33.35 25.25
CA GLY A 31 -32.79 -31.95 25.62
C GLY A 31 -33.13 -31.04 24.43
N VAL A 32 -33.90 -31.55 23.43
CA VAL A 32 -34.28 -30.81 22.23
C VAL A 32 -35.78 -30.64 22.18
N SER A 33 -36.27 -29.56 21.57
CA SER A 33 -37.72 -29.32 21.51
C SER A 33 -38.45 -30.42 20.72
N LEU A 34 -39.63 -30.80 21.16
CA LEU A 34 -40.47 -31.81 20.50
C LEU A 34 -40.79 -31.42 19.04
N SER A 35 -40.96 -30.11 18.77
CA SER A 35 -41.14 -29.59 17.42
C SER A 35 -39.98 -29.86 16.51
N SER A 36 -38.75 -29.72 17.04
CA SER A 36 -37.52 -30.05 16.30
C SER A 36 -37.41 -31.53 15.99
N VAL A 37 -37.73 -32.40 16.97
CA VAL A 37 -37.76 -33.86 16.75
C VAL A 37 -38.77 -34.21 15.68
N LYS A 38 -40.01 -33.68 15.77
CA LYS A 38 -41.06 -33.91 14.75
C LYS A 38 -40.62 -33.48 13.36
N ARG A 39 -39.99 -32.30 13.22
CA ARG A 39 -39.46 -31.78 11.96
C ARG A 39 -38.35 -32.64 11.38
N TRP A 40 -37.43 -33.13 12.21
CA TRP A 40 -36.35 -34.01 11.75
C TRP A 40 -36.88 -35.40 11.35
N CYS A 41 -37.82 -35.97 12.08
CA CYS A 41 -38.47 -37.21 11.69
C CYS A 41 -39.22 -37.10 10.36
N LYS A 42 -39.83 -35.94 10.05
CA LYS A 42 -40.47 -35.70 8.76
C LYS A 42 -39.47 -35.53 7.63
N LYS A 43 -38.30 -34.95 7.94
CA LYS A 43 -37.25 -34.66 6.95
C LYS A 43 -36.33 -35.85 6.64
N TYR A 44 -36.28 -36.84 7.55
CA TYR A 44 -35.39 -37.99 7.42
C TYR A 44 -35.93 -39.00 6.41
N ASP A 45 -35.14 -39.27 5.35
CA ASP A 45 -35.48 -40.19 4.27
C ASP A 45 -35.37 -41.68 4.64
N GLY A 46 -34.81 -41.98 5.83
CA GLY A 46 -34.64 -43.36 6.31
C GLY A 46 -33.26 -43.93 6.08
N THR A 47 -32.46 -43.37 5.22
CA THR A 47 -31.16 -43.90 4.77
C THR A 47 -29.97 -43.13 5.31
N ASP A 48 -29.79 -41.88 4.96
CA ASP A 48 -28.60 -41.10 5.21
C ASP A 48 -28.80 -39.86 6.08
N TRP A 49 -27.81 -39.56 6.91
CA TRP A 49 -27.77 -38.33 7.72
C TRP A 49 -27.77 -37.05 6.87
N ARG A 50 -27.35 -37.13 5.58
CA ARG A 50 -27.31 -35.99 4.65
C ARG A 50 -28.68 -35.34 4.47
N SER A 51 -29.75 -36.12 4.55
CA SER A 51 -31.13 -35.61 4.50
C SER A 51 -31.44 -34.64 5.66
N LEU A 52 -30.75 -34.78 6.80
CA LEU A 52 -30.88 -33.92 7.98
C LEU A 52 -29.92 -32.73 8.01
N ALA A 53 -29.01 -32.63 7.03
CA ALA A 53 -28.13 -31.48 6.92
C ALA A 53 -28.91 -30.19 6.61
N GLU A 54 -28.47 -29.09 7.20
CA GLU A 54 -29.02 -27.78 6.90
C GLU A 54 -28.60 -27.32 5.51
N ARG A 55 -29.52 -26.75 4.78
CA ARG A 55 -29.20 -26.08 3.52
C ARG A 55 -28.46 -24.78 3.81
N SER A 56 -27.65 -24.36 2.90
CA SER A 56 -26.95 -23.07 2.99
C SER A 56 -27.98 -21.93 3.09
N HIS A 57 -27.81 -21.08 4.09
CA HIS A 57 -28.59 -19.83 4.23
C HIS A 57 -28.11 -18.70 3.32
N ARG A 58 -27.10 -18.97 2.49
CA ARG A 58 -26.59 -17.96 1.56
C ARG A 58 -27.63 -17.63 0.50
N PRO A 59 -27.83 -16.33 0.20
CA PRO A 59 -28.71 -15.93 -0.87
C PRO A 59 -28.34 -16.61 -2.18
N HIS A 60 -29.30 -17.12 -2.93
CA HIS A 60 -29.07 -17.69 -4.26
C HIS A 60 -28.59 -16.64 -5.25
N HIS A 61 -29.02 -15.40 -5.08
CA HIS A 61 -28.61 -14.25 -5.87
C HIS A 61 -28.01 -13.18 -4.97
N ASN A 62 -26.82 -12.66 -5.35
CA ASN A 62 -26.19 -11.52 -4.68
C ASN A 62 -26.14 -10.35 -5.69
N PRO A 63 -26.98 -9.31 -5.53
CA PRO A 63 -27.06 -8.17 -6.46
C PRO A 63 -25.74 -7.38 -6.53
N HIS A 64 -24.91 -7.44 -5.48
CA HIS A 64 -23.60 -6.79 -5.43
C HIS A 64 -22.45 -7.62 -6.02
N ARG A 65 -22.74 -8.84 -6.51
CA ARG A 65 -21.71 -9.65 -7.16
C ARG A 65 -21.25 -8.99 -8.46
N HIS A 66 -19.95 -9.07 -8.71
CA HIS A 66 -19.37 -8.64 -9.99
C HIS A 66 -19.95 -9.47 -11.14
N THR A 67 -20.27 -8.80 -12.23
CA THR A 67 -20.69 -9.45 -13.47
C THR A 67 -19.53 -10.16 -14.15
N LYS A 68 -19.79 -11.14 -14.99
CA LYS A 68 -18.74 -11.81 -15.79
C LYS A 68 -17.94 -10.83 -16.65
N LYS A 69 -18.59 -9.74 -17.12
CA LYS A 69 -17.93 -8.67 -17.88
C LYS A 69 -16.93 -7.88 -17.01
N GLU A 70 -17.32 -7.56 -15.77
CA GLU A 70 -16.44 -6.89 -14.80
C GLU A 70 -15.28 -7.81 -14.38
N GLU A 71 -15.55 -9.09 -14.13
CA GLU A 71 -14.52 -10.09 -13.78
C GLU A 71 -13.47 -10.23 -14.89
N ARG A 72 -13.88 -10.24 -16.18
CA ARG A 72 -12.96 -10.23 -17.33
C ARG A 72 -12.10 -8.97 -17.37
N LYS A 73 -12.70 -7.79 -17.11
CA LYS A 73 -11.95 -6.52 -17.02
C LYS A 73 -10.91 -6.55 -15.90
N ILE A 74 -11.28 -7.07 -14.72
CA ILE A 74 -10.36 -7.22 -13.58
C ILE A 74 -9.20 -8.16 -13.95
N LYS A 75 -9.47 -9.29 -14.59
CA LYS A 75 -8.42 -10.25 -15.02
C LYS A 75 -7.44 -9.59 -15.99
N LYS A 76 -7.92 -8.92 -17.05
CA LYS A 76 -7.07 -8.21 -18.02
C LYS A 76 -6.22 -7.11 -17.36
N ALA A 77 -6.81 -6.31 -16.48
CA ALA A 77 -6.08 -5.27 -15.76
C ALA A 77 -5.04 -5.87 -14.78
N PHE A 78 -5.36 -7.01 -14.16
CA PHE A 78 -4.42 -7.75 -13.30
C PHE A 78 -3.20 -8.23 -14.10
N GLU A 79 -3.40 -8.89 -15.22
CA GLU A 79 -2.32 -9.38 -16.08
C GLU A 79 -1.40 -8.23 -16.55
N LYS A 80 -1.98 -7.08 -16.89
CA LYS A 80 -1.25 -5.90 -17.38
C LYS A 80 -0.46 -5.18 -16.29
N CYS A 81 -1.04 -4.99 -15.09
CA CYS A 81 -0.55 -4.00 -14.14
C CYS A 81 -0.08 -4.58 -12.80
N TYR A 82 -0.51 -5.80 -12.43
CA TYR A 82 -0.33 -6.28 -11.06
C TYR A 82 1.13 -6.49 -10.68
N GLU A 83 1.94 -7.00 -11.57
CA GLU A 83 3.34 -7.34 -11.27
C GLU A 83 4.13 -6.10 -10.88
N ARG A 84 4.06 -5.05 -11.69
CA ARG A 84 4.76 -3.78 -11.46
C ARG A 84 4.07 -2.93 -10.38
N TYR A 85 2.78 -2.67 -10.50
CA TYR A 85 2.08 -1.65 -9.71
C TYR A 85 1.18 -2.23 -8.60
N GLY A 86 1.03 -3.54 -8.51
CA GLY A 86 0.20 -4.20 -7.51
C GLY A 86 -1.29 -3.87 -7.66
N TRP A 87 -2.06 -4.10 -6.57
CA TRP A 87 -3.52 -3.91 -6.59
C TRP A 87 -3.97 -2.49 -6.88
N TYR A 88 -3.20 -1.48 -6.47
CA TYR A 88 -3.56 -0.08 -6.74
C TYR A 88 -3.44 0.25 -8.23
N GLY A 89 -2.39 -0.19 -8.92
CA GLY A 89 -2.27 -0.03 -10.36
C GLY A 89 -3.37 -0.73 -11.13
N VAL A 90 -3.78 -1.93 -10.69
CA VAL A 90 -4.95 -2.62 -11.26
C VAL A 90 -6.23 -1.79 -11.09
N TYR A 91 -6.41 -1.20 -9.92
CA TYR A 91 -7.58 -0.37 -9.64
C TYR A 91 -7.61 0.93 -10.45
N GLU A 92 -6.47 1.62 -10.57
CA GLU A 92 -6.32 2.82 -11.39
C GLU A 92 -6.63 2.55 -12.87
N GLU A 93 -6.08 1.45 -13.41
CA GLU A 93 -6.36 1.04 -14.80
C GLU A 93 -7.85 0.76 -15.03
N LEU A 94 -8.50 0.14 -14.05
CA LEU A 94 -9.93 -0.11 -14.10
C LEU A 94 -10.75 1.18 -13.99
N LYS A 95 -10.35 2.11 -13.09
CA LYS A 95 -11.01 3.42 -12.95
C LYS A 95 -10.97 4.23 -14.24
N ARG A 96 -9.81 4.28 -14.91
CA ARG A 96 -9.69 4.92 -16.24
C ARG A 96 -10.65 4.32 -17.28
N LYS A 97 -11.01 3.04 -17.13
CA LYS A 97 -11.96 2.34 -18.00
C LYS A 97 -13.41 2.36 -17.48
N GLY A 98 -13.73 3.30 -16.59
CA GLY A 98 -15.09 3.51 -16.07
C GLY A 98 -15.57 2.46 -15.04
N TYR A 99 -14.65 1.82 -14.30
CA TYR A 99 -15.03 0.90 -13.24
C TYR A 99 -15.56 1.66 -12.02
N LYS A 100 -16.79 1.37 -11.60
CA LYS A 100 -17.53 2.14 -10.58
C LYS A 100 -17.44 1.57 -9.16
N ARG A 101 -17.02 0.30 -9.00
CA ARG A 101 -17.01 -0.35 -7.69
C ARG A 101 -15.79 0.01 -6.85
N SER A 102 -15.83 -0.31 -5.56
CA SER A 102 -14.78 -0.01 -4.60
C SER A 102 -13.51 -0.85 -4.84
N PHE A 103 -12.39 -0.34 -4.34
CA PHE A 103 -11.11 -1.06 -4.31
C PHE A 103 -11.21 -2.41 -3.60
N SER A 104 -11.85 -2.45 -2.42
CA SER A 104 -12.02 -3.69 -1.65
C SER A 104 -12.87 -4.71 -2.40
N GLY A 105 -13.94 -4.26 -3.07
CA GLY A 105 -14.79 -5.11 -3.91
C GLY A 105 -14.01 -5.73 -5.08
N MET A 106 -13.17 -4.95 -5.75
CA MET A 106 -12.27 -5.45 -6.80
C MET A 106 -11.32 -6.52 -6.27
N VAL A 107 -10.61 -6.23 -5.16
CA VAL A 107 -9.65 -7.19 -4.57
C VAL A 107 -10.35 -8.47 -4.13
N TYR A 108 -11.55 -8.38 -3.56
CA TYR A 108 -12.34 -9.56 -3.19
C TYR A 108 -12.72 -10.39 -4.41
N ALA A 109 -13.18 -9.75 -5.49
CA ALA A 109 -13.51 -10.44 -6.74
C ALA A 109 -12.28 -11.15 -7.34
N ALA A 110 -11.15 -10.47 -7.38
CA ALA A 110 -9.88 -11.02 -7.87
C ALA A 110 -9.41 -12.23 -7.05
N LYS A 111 -9.51 -12.18 -5.72
CA LYS A 111 -9.18 -13.31 -4.84
C LYS A 111 -10.11 -14.50 -5.09
N ARG A 112 -11.41 -14.25 -5.26
CA ARG A 112 -12.38 -15.29 -5.57
C ARG A 112 -12.09 -15.98 -6.90
N MET A 113 -11.56 -15.25 -7.89
CA MET A 113 -11.12 -15.78 -9.17
C MET A 113 -9.75 -16.51 -9.10
N GLY A 114 -9.11 -16.54 -7.93
CA GLY A 114 -7.80 -17.21 -7.76
C GLY A 114 -6.63 -16.46 -8.40
N LEU A 115 -6.79 -15.16 -8.75
CA LEU A 115 -5.73 -14.39 -9.42
C LEU A 115 -4.48 -14.19 -8.57
N LYS A 116 -4.59 -14.36 -7.27
CA LYS A 116 -3.45 -14.31 -6.35
C LYS A 116 -3.57 -15.38 -5.28
N LYS A 117 -2.51 -16.17 -5.09
CA LYS A 117 -2.40 -17.12 -3.97
C LYS A 117 -2.34 -16.35 -2.65
N GLU A 118 -3.02 -16.86 -1.62
CA GLU A 118 -2.94 -16.30 -0.28
C GLU A 118 -1.52 -16.45 0.26
N ARG A 119 -0.97 -15.35 0.78
CA ARG A 119 0.28 -15.40 1.53
C ARG A 119 -0.02 -15.78 2.96
N ALA A 120 0.87 -16.55 3.60
CA ALA A 120 0.81 -16.81 5.04
C ALA A 120 0.63 -15.49 5.82
N LYS A 121 -0.27 -15.49 6.80
CA LYS A 121 -0.49 -14.32 7.65
C LYS A 121 0.80 -14.05 8.43
N LYS A 122 1.34 -12.86 8.25
CA LYS A 122 2.45 -12.39 9.10
C LYS A 122 1.91 -12.15 10.52
N PRO A 123 2.71 -12.42 11.57
CA PRO A 123 2.31 -12.10 12.92
C PRO A 123 1.97 -10.59 13.05
N PRO A 124 1.05 -10.22 13.95
CA PRO A 124 0.72 -8.83 14.16
C PRO A 124 1.98 -8.06 14.56
N ARG A 125 2.23 -6.95 13.88
CA ARG A 125 3.32 -6.04 14.27
C ARG A 125 2.95 -5.36 15.59
N LYS A 126 3.92 -5.24 16.52
CA LYS A 126 3.77 -4.37 17.68
C LYS A 126 3.35 -2.98 17.22
N GLN A 127 2.38 -2.38 17.90
CA GLN A 127 1.97 -1.01 17.61
C GLN A 127 3.19 -0.08 17.83
N THR A 128 3.63 0.55 16.75
CA THR A 128 4.64 1.60 16.82
C THR A 128 3.97 2.92 17.24
N ARG A 129 4.70 3.77 17.98
CA ARG A 129 4.23 5.12 18.30
C ARG A 129 3.79 5.83 17.02
N ARG A 130 2.59 6.37 17.00
CA ARG A 130 2.12 7.23 15.90
C ARG A 130 2.62 8.65 16.20
N TYR A 131 3.36 9.21 15.27
CA TYR A 131 3.67 10.63 15.30
C TYR A 131 2.42 11.43 14.88
N PRO A 132 2.21 12.63 15.43
CA PRO A 132 1.11 13.49 15.00
C PRO A 132 1.23 13.75 13.49
N GLU A 133 0.09 13.69 12.81
CA GLU A 133 0.05 14.03 11.38
C GLU A 133 0.09 15.54 11.23
N LEU A 134 0.94 16.03 10.34
CA LEU A 134 1.01 17.46 10.01
C LEU A 134 -0.24 17.87 9.24
N LEU A 135 -0.76 19.05 9.53
CA LEU A 135 -2.06 19.50 9.01
C LEU A 135 -1.93 20.30 7.72
N THR A 136 -0.80 21.00 7.54
CA THR A 136 -0.59 21.91 6.41
C THR A 136 0.52 21.44 5.48
N PRO A 137 0.33 21.59 4.14
CA PRO A 137 1.40 21.36 3.18
C PRO A 137 2.58 22.30 3.43
N GLY A 138 3.80 21.79 3.25
CA GLY A 138 5.02 22.56 3.42
C GLY A 138 5.46 22.77 4.88
N GLU A 139 4.67 22.37 5.87
CA GLU A 139 5.06 22.51 7.28
C GLU A 139 6.39 21.79 7.56
N LYS A 140 6.62 20.63 6.99
CA LYS A 140 7.89 19.91 7.07
C LYS A 140 8.14 19.04 5.84
N ILE A 141 9.27 19.27 5.20
CA ILE A 141 9.76 18.49 4.06
C ILE A 141 10.91 17.60 4.53
N GLN A 142 10.83 16.30 4.24
CA GLN A 142 11.95 15.38 4.41
C GLN A 142 12.75 15.32 3.13
N ILE A 143 14.08 15.48 3.23
CA ILE A 143 15.00 15.31 2.10
C ILE A 143 15.96 14.18 2.43
N ASP A 144 16.27 13.38 1.43
CA ASP A 144 17.21 12.26 1.54
C ASP A 144 17.81 11.94 0.17
N VAL A 145 18.99 11.34 0.16
CA VAL A 145 19.70 10.92 -1.05
C VAL A 145 19.76 9.41 -1.12
N LYS A 146 19.62 8.90 -2.31
CA LYS A 146 19.72 7.47 -2.59
C LYS A 146 20.66 7.25 -3.78
N GLU A 147 21.63 6.35 -3.63
CA GLU A 147 22.38 5.86 -4.79
C GLU A 147 21.48 5.07 -5.74
N VAL A 148 21.57 5.36 -7.03
CA VAL A 148 20.85 4.65 -8.09
C VAL A 148 21.41 3.24 -8.19
N PRO A 149 20.59 2.18 -8.20
CA PRO A 149 21.09 0.82 -8.24
C PRO A 149 21.92 0.54 -9.49
N TYR A 150 23.12 0.02 -9.30
CA TYR A 150 24.09 -0.24 -10.37
C TYR A 150 23.54 -1.17 -11.47
N ASN A 151 22.69 -2.12 -11.10
CA ASN A 151 22.06 -3.05 -12.05
C ASN A 151 21.07 -2.38 -13.03
N CYS A 152 20.73 -1.11 -12.80
CA CYS A 152 19.93 -0.30 -13.74
C CYS A 152 20.77 0.39 -14.82
N LEU A 153 22.08 0.47 -14.65
CA LEU A 153 22.97 1.17 -15.57
C LEU A 153 23.26 0.34 -16.83
N ARG A 154 23.36 1.01 -17.97
CA ARG A 154 23.65 0.44 -19.28
C ARG A 154 24.57 1.36 -20.07
N GLY A 155 25.12 0.86 -21.20
CA GLY A 155 25.94 1.65 -22.12
C GLY A 155 27.14 2.30 -21.43
N ASP A 156 27.37 3.57 -21.70
CA ASP A 156 28.53 4.31 -21.20
C ASP A 156 28.52 4.47 -19.68
N ALA A 157 27.35 4.63 -19.07
CA ALA A 157 27.24 4.71 -17.61
C ALA A 157 27.79 3.43 -16.94
N LEU A 158 27.48 2.25 -17.48
CA LEU A 158 28.01 0.98 -16.99
C LEU A 158 29.48 0.79 -17.34
N LYS A 159 29.86 1.12 -18.60
CA LYS A 159 31.25 0.93 -19.13
C LYS A 159 32.28 1.73 -18.34
N TYR A 160 31.95 2.95 -17.96
CA TYR A 160 32.86 3.84 -17.22
C TYR A 160 32.62 3.82 -15.70
N GLY A 161 31.80 2.89 -15.18
CA GLY A 161 31.55 2.74 -13.75
C GLY A 161 30.91 3.98 -13.10
N ARG A 162 30.14 4.76 -13.89
CA ARG A 162 29.51 5.98 -13.36
C ARG A 162 28.53 5.62 -12.26
N ARG A 163 28.37 6.54 -11.30
CA ARG A 163 27.35 6.45 -10.24
C ARG A 163 26.41 7.63 -10.38
N PHE A 164 25.15 7.39 -10.10
CA PHE A 164 24.13 8.43 -10.06
C PHE A 164 23.47 8.42 -8.69
N TYR A 165 23.11 9.58 -8.21
CA TYR A 165 22.51 9.79 -6.91
C TYR A 165 21.19 10.52 -7.07
N GLN A 166 20.12 9.99 -6.49
CA GLN A 166 18.77 10.56 -6.52
C GLN A 166 18.51 11.32 -5.23
N TRP A 167 18.31 12.63 -5.30
CA TRP A 167 17.72 13.45 -4.25
C TRP A 167 16.22 13.31 -4.28
N THR A 168 15.62 13.21 -3.12
CA THR A 168 14.17 13.09 -2.95
C THR A 168 13.73 14.01 -1.85
N ALA A 169 12.79 14.90 -2.15
CA ALA A 169 12.06 15.69 -1.18
C ALA A 169 10.60 15.21 -1.12
N ILE A 170 10.05 15.05 0.09
CA ILE A 170 8.68 14.64 0.31
C ILE A 170 8.01 15.50 1.39
N ASP A 171 6.85 16.06 1.08
CA ASP A 171 6.01 16.72 2.07
C ASP A 171 5.40 15.71 3.05
N GLU A 172 5.58 15.96 4.34
CA GLU A 172 5.06 15.06 5.37
C GLU A 172 3.54 15.04 5.47
N CYS A 173 2.85 16.12 5.11
CA CYS A 173 1.40 16.20 5.14
C CYS A 173 0.77 15.41 3.99
N THR A 174 1.06 15.81 2.76
CA THR A 174 0.39 15.31 1.55
C THR A 174 1.08 14.14 0.90
N ARG A 175 2.34 13.87 1.22
CA ARG A 175 3.24 12.94 0.50
C ARG A 175 3.56 13.40 -0.92
N TYR A 176 3.24 14.65 -1.27
CA TYR A 176 3.70 15.25 -2.52
C TYR A 176 5.21 15.32 -2.51
N ARG A 177 5.84 14.97 -3.63
CA ARG A 177 7.30 14.83 -3.67
C ARG A 177 7.89 15.37 -4.95
N PHE A 178 9.18 15.71 -4.88
CA PHE A 178 10.05 16.03 -5.99
C PHE A 178 11.27 15.14 -5.96
N VAL A 179 11.78 14.74 -7.11
CA VAL A 179 12.99 13.93 -7.27
C VAL A 179 13.82 14.43 -8.43
N TYR A 180 15.14 14.38 -8.26
CA TYR A 180 16.10 14.67 -9.33
C TYR A 180 17.39 13.91 -9.07
N ALA A 181 18.12 13.49 -10.12
CA ALA A 181 19.36 12.76 -10.01
C ALA A 181 20.55 13.60 -10.51
N PHE A 182 21.71 13.41 -9.86
CA PHE A 182 23.00 13.99 -10.22
C PHE A 182 24.07 12.90 -10.33
N GLU A 183 25.20 13.21 -10.96
CA GLU A 183 26.35 12.30 -11.07
C GLU A 183 27.16 12.23 -9.77
N GLU A 184 27.18 13.30 -9.00
CA GLU A 184 28.00 13.41 -7.80
C GLU A 184 27.15 13.67 -6.55
N HIS A 185 27.55 13.04 -5.46
CA HIS A 185 26.94 13.19 -4.14
C HIS A 185 27.63 14.31 -3.36
N THR A 186 27.36 15.57 -3.74
CA THR A 186 28.03 16.76 -3.19
C THR A 186 27.04 17.72 -2.53
N PRO A 187 27.52 18.54 -1.58
CA PRO A 187 26.72 19.61 -0.96
C PRO A 187 26.22 20.65 -1.98
N GLU A 188 27.01 20.94 -3.03
CA GLU A 188 26.65 21.88 -4.10
C GLU A 188 25.45 21.37 -4.90
N ASN A 189 25.40 20.06 -5.17
CA ASN A 189 24.24 19.43 -5.83
C ASN A 189 23.01 19.44 -4.93
N THR A 190 23.18 19.39 -3.61
CA THR A 190 22.09 19.57 -2.65
C THR A 190 21.51 21.00 -2.72
N VAL A 191 22.33 22.03 -2.86
CA VAL A 191 21.86 23.42 -3.05
C VAL A 191 21.15 23.59 -4.39
N LYS A 192 21.69 23.00 -5.48
CA LYS A 192 20.99 23.00 -6.79
C LYS A 192 19.63 22.33 -6.66
N PHE A 193 19.57 21.17 -6.00
CA PHE A 193 18.32 20.47 -5.75
C PHE A 193 17.32 21.32 -4.94
N LEU A 194 17.78 22.02 -3.89
CA LEU A 194 16.95 22.94 -3.12
C LEU A 194 16.37 24.04 -4.01
N THR A 195 17.18 24.63 -4.89
CA THR A 195 16.71 25.68 -5.81
C THR A 195 15.62 25.16 -6.76
N MET A 196 15.77 23.93 -7.27
CA MET A 196 14.75 23.27 -8.09
C MET A 196 13.48 22.98 -7.28
N LEU A 197 13.64 22.45 -6.07
CA LEU A 197 12.55 22.12 -5.16
C LEU A 197 11.65 23.32 -4.85
N LEU A 198 12.27 24.49 -4.59
CA LEU A 198 11.55 25.74 -4.29
C LEU A 198 10.71 26.25 -5.49
N LYS A 199 11.10 25.89 -6.72
CA LYS A 199 10.33 26.22 -7.93
C LYS A 199 9.20 25.23 -8.20
N GLU A 200 9.42 23.95 -7.86
CA GLU A 200 8.49 22.86 -8.17
C GLU A 200 7.37 22.70 -7.12
N PHE A 201 7.61 23.05 -5.86
CA PHE A 201 6.58 22.96 -4.85
C PHE A 201 5.62 24.13 -4.91
N PRO A 202 4.29 23.87 -5.05
CA PRO A 202 3.27 24.93 -5.17
C PRO A 202 2.86 25.54 -3.82
N PHE A 203 3.70 25.38 -2.79
CA PHE A 203 3.45 25.88 -1.44
C PHE A 203 4.76 26.31 -0.78
N LYS A 204 4.65 27.18 0.23
CA LYS A 204 5.81 27.66 1.00
C LYS A 204 6.36 26.55 1.90
N ILE A 205 7.68 26.30 1.83
CA ILE A 205 8.38 25.38 2.72
C ILE A 205 8.68 26.10 4.04
N GLN A 206 8.22 25.53 5.15
CA GLN A 206 8.42 26.10 6.48
C GLN A 206 9.61 25.48 7.22
N LYS A 207 9.87 24.18 7.00
CA LYS A 207 10.99 23.45 7.64
C LYS A 207 11.50 22.36 6.69
N ILE A 208 12.81 22.16 6.70
CA ILE A 208 13.45 21.03 5.99
C ILE A 208 14.09 20.12 7.02
N GLN A 209 13.86 18.81 6.89
CA GLN A 209 14.46 17.77 7.70
C GLN A 209 15.32 16.86 6.83
N THR A 210 16.57 16.63 7.29
CA THR A 210 17.51 15.67 6.65
C THR A 210 18.09 14.73 7.70
N ASP A 211 18.81 13.72 7.25
CA ASP A 211 19.75 13.02 8.11
C ASP A 211 21.04 13.86 8.30
N ASN A 212 22.06 13.23 8.88
CA ASN A 212 23.34 13.90 9.21
C ASN A 212 24.42 13.65 8.15
N GLY A 213 24.04 13.37 6.91
CA GLY A 213 24.96 13.16 5.81
C GLY A 213 25.78 14.44 5.50
N THR A 214 27.01 14.25 5.02
CA THR A 214 27.94 15.36 4.72
C THR A 214 27.45 16.26 3.59
N GLU A 215 26.58 15.74 2.74
CA GLU A 215 25.90 16.48 1.68
C GLU A 215 24.86 17.49 2.23
N PHE A 216 24.44 17.31 3.48
CA PHE A 216 23.45 18.18 4.14
C PHE A 216 24.05 19.06 5.22
N THR A 217 24.98 18.54 6.04
CA THR A 217 25.49 19.28 7.18
C THR A 217 26.91 18.89 7.55
N TYR A 218 27.66 19.87 8.08
CA TYR A 218 29.02 19.67 8.63
C TYR A 218 29.07 19.59 10.14
N LYS A 219 27.90 19.67 10.81
CA LYS A 219 27.78 19.74 12.28
C LYS A 219 28.58 18.69 13.05
N TYR A 220 28.79 17.51 12.45
CA TYR A 220 29.51 16.41 13.10
C TYR A 220 30.94 16.20 12.58
N ILE A 221 31.41 17.09 11.68
CA ILE A 221 32.72 16.98 11.04
C ILE A 221 33.59 18.17 11.43
N SER A 222 33.02 19.37 11.42
CA SER A 222 33.71 20.63 11.71
C SER A 222 32.80 21.56 12.51
N GLU A 223 33.30 22.06 13.64
CA GLU A 223 32.58 23.05 14.46
C GLU A 223 32.58 24.45 13.84
N ASN A 224 33.54 24.72 12.94
CA ASN A 224 33.78 26.05 12.39
C ASN A 224 33.21 26.23 10.98
N GLU A 225 32.74 25.17 10.32
CA GLU A 225 32.27 25.23 8.94
C GLU A 225 30.76 25.04 8.86
N ILE A 226 30.08 25.94 8.15
CA ILE A 226 28.67 25.85 7.85
C ILE A 226 28.51 25.23 6.47
N SER A 227 27.69 24.18 6.36
CA SER A 227 27.45 23.51 5.08
C SER A 227 26.82 24.44 4.05
N PRO A 228 27.01 24.21 2.75
CA PRO A 228 26.35 24.98 1.69
C PRO A 228 24.81 24.98 1.82
N LEU A 229 24.22 23.84 2.23
CA LEU A 229 22.77 23.75 2.48
C LEU A 229 22.36 24.63 3.65
N ASP A 230 23.08 24.55 4.79
CA ASP A 230 22.76 25.34 5.97
C ASP A 230 22.84 26.84 5.66
N LYS A 231 23.86 27.31 4.91
CA LYS A 231 23.98 28.69 4.44
C LYS A 231 22.78 29.10 3.58
N ALA A 232 22.39 28.28 2.63
CA ALA A 232 21.25 28.54 1.75
C ALA A 232 19.93 28.62 2.54
N LEU A 233 19.70 27.70 3.48
CA LEU A 233 18.50 27.66 4.30
C LEU A 233 18.43 28.84 5.28
N GLN A 234 19.56 29.28 5.87
CA GLN A 234 19.64 30.47 6.69
C GLN A 234 19.27 31.73 5.89
N ALA A 235 19.81 31.90 4.67
CA ALA A 235 19.46 33.02 3.79
C ALA A 235 17.97 33.04 3.43
N LEU A 236 17.33 31.88 3.29
CA LEU A 236 15.90 31.70 3.01
C LEU A 236 15.01 31.77 4.27
N LYS A 237 15.60 31.86 5.46
CA LYS A 237 14.94 31.80 6.76
C LYS A 237 14.08 30.51 6.92
N ILE A 238 14.58 29.37 6.39
CA ILE A 238 13.97 28.06 6.52
C ILE A 238 14.74 27.27 7.58
N PRO A 239 14.14 26.86 8.69
CA PRO A 239 14.78 26.02 9.70
C PRO A 239 15.22 24.67 9.14
N HIS A 240 16.47 24.29 9.39
CA HIS A 240 17.02 22.96 9.12
C HIS A 240 16.91 22.07 10.35
N ILE A 241 16.25 20.95 10.24
CA ILE A 241 16.07 19.96 11.31
C ILE A 241 16.90 18.72 10.98
N LEU A 242 17.90 18.45 11.80
CA LEU A 242 18.66 17.20 11.72
C LEU A 242 17.99 16.13 12.56
N ILE A 243 17.86 14.91 12.03
CA ILE A 243 17.38 13.78 12.83
C ILE A 243 18.43 13.44 13.90
N PRO A 244 18.00 13.03 15.12
CA PRO A 244 18.94 12.57 16.13
C PRO A 244 19.75 11.37 15.60
N PRO A 245 21.04 11.26 15.94
CA PRO A 245 21.86 10.12 15.55
C PRO A 245 21.20 8.77 15.90
N ARG A 246 21.34 7.78 15.03
CA ARG A 246 20.76 6.43 15.18
C ARG A 246 19.23 6.36 15.27
N THR A 247 18.52 7.37 14.72
CA THR A 247 17.05 7.40 14.70
C THR A 247 16.46 7.47 13.27
N PRO A 248 16.77 6.50 12.40
CA PRO A 248 16.39 6.57 10.99
C PRO A 248 14.86 6.65 10.77
N TRP A 249 14.08 6.16 11.73
CA TRP A 249 12.61 6.22 11.64
C TRP A 249 12.04 7.63 11.56
N HIS A 250 12.79 8.67 11.91
CA HIS A 250 12.38 10.07 11.75
C HIS A 250 12.28 10.46 10.27
N ASN A 251 13.13 9.89 9.40
CA ASN A 251 13.09 10.07 7.94
C ASN A 251 12.24 8.99 7.24
N GLY A 252 11.37 8.31 7.96
CA GLY A 252 10.66 7.11 7.48
C GLY A 252 9.73 7.35 6.29
N LYS A 253 9.31 8.60 6.00
CA LYS A 253 8.46 8.91 4.84
C LYS A 253 9.26 8.94 3.55
N VAL A 254 10.41 9.61 3.56
CA VAL A 254 11.31 9.63 2.38
C VAL A 254 11.94 8.26 2.14
N GLU A 255 12.39 7.55 3.19
CA GLU A 255 12.87 6.18 3.05
C GLU A 255 11.81 5.22 2.47
N ARG A 256 10.55 5.41 2.88
CA ARG A 256 9.44 4.63 2.31
C ARG A 256 9.24 4.96 0.84
N SER A 257 9.46 6.22 0.42
CA SER A 257 9.39 6.61 -0.98
C SER A 257 10.51 5.95 -1.78
N HIS A 258 11.74 5.89 -1.28
CA HIS A 258 12.86 5.18 -1.89
C HIS A 258 12.57 3.68 -2.10
N ARG A 259 11.93 3.02 -1.14
CA ARG A 259 11.47 1.63 -1.30
C ARG A 259 10.40 1.48 -2.38
N ASN A 260 9.55 2.48 -2.56
CA ASN A 260 8.58 2.50 -3.64
C ASN A 260 9.26 2.72 -4.99
N ASP A 261 10.26 3.62 -5.07
CA ASP A 261 11.06 3.83 -6.28
C ASP A 261 11.81 2.57 -6.69
N GLN A 262 12.43 1.87 -5.72
CA GLN A 262 13.04 0.57 -6.00
C GLN A 262 12.05 -0.41 -6.62
N ARG A 263 10.84 -0.50 -6.04
CA ARG A 263 9.83 -1.47 -6.45
C ARG A 263 9.17 -1.13 -7.79
N TYR A 264 8.84 0.14 -8.02
CA TYR A 264 7.98 0.54 -9.12
C TYR A 264 8.73 1.15 -10.29
N PHE A 265 9.99 1.54 -10.08
CA PHE A 265 10.83 2.20 -11.06
C PHE A 265 12.13 1.42 -11.29
N TYR A 266 13.07 1.37 -10.35
CA TYR A 266 14.39 0.79 -10.55
C TYR A 266 14.39 -0.71 -10.87
N ASN A 267 13.44 -1.49 -10.42
CA ASN A 267 13.33 -2.90 -10.79
C ASN A 267 12.84 -3.13 -12.24
N TRP A 268 12.48 -2.06 -12.96
CA TRP A 268 11.83 -2.15 -14.27
C TRP A 268 12.51 -1.31 -15.35
N GLU A 269 13.33 -0.34 -14.96
CA GLU A 269 13.94 0.63 -15.86
C GLU A 269 15.45 0.45 -15.89
N THR A 270 16.05 0.85 -17.01
CA THR A 270 17.51 0.91 -17.20
C THR A 270 17.88 2.23 -17.87
N PHE A 271 19.11 2.72 -17.65
CA PHE A 271 19.56 4.04 -18.06
C PHE A 271 20.96 3.99 -18.66
N LYS A 272 21.18 4.72 -19.76
CA LYS A 272 22.49 4.88 -20.40
C LYS A 272 23.17 6.18 -19.97
N THR A 273 22.40 7.22 -19.68
CA THR A 273 22.85 8.56 -19.31
C THR A 273 22.08 9.12 -18.12
N LEU A 274 22.61 10.17 -17.51
CA LEU A 274 21.91 10.92 -16.46
C LEU A 274 20.62 11.57 -16.98
N ASP A 275 20.66 12.10 -18.21
CA ASP A 275 19.49 12.76 -18.81
C ASP A 275 18.34 11.75 -19.03
N GLU A 276 18.64 10.57 -19.56
CA GLU A 276 17.65 9.49 -19.70
C GLU A 276 17.05 9.09 -18.34
N LEU A 277 17.88 9.03 -17.29
CA LEU A 277 17.42 8.77 -15.94
C LEU A 277 16.45 9.85 -15.47
N ASN A 278 16.79 11.12 -15.63
CA ASN A 278 15.96 12.24 -15.17
C ASN A 278 14.65 12.37 -15.95
N GLU A 279 14.64 12.12 -17.26
CA GLU A 279 13.39 12.05 -18.06
C GLU A 279 12.44 10.95 -17.56
N LYS A 280 12.99 9.76 -17.32
CA LYS A 280 12.21 8.64 -16.79
C LYS A 280 11.76 8.88 -15.35
N LEU A 281 12.62 9.52 -14.51
CA LEU A 281 12.26 9.92 -13.16
C LEU A 281 11.12 10.94 -13.14
N LYS A 282 11.09 11.89 -14.07
CA LYS A 282 10.01 12.86 -14.23
C LYS A 282 8.66 12.16 -14.48
N THR A 283 8.64 11.24 -15.43
CA THR A 283 7.45 10.42 -15.72
C THR A 283 7.02 9.57 -14.53
N HIS A 284 7.99 8.98 -13.82
CA HIS A 284 7.72 8.20 -12.60
C HIS A 284 7.21 9.08 -11.45
N LEU A 285 7.72 10.29 -11.30
CA LEU A 285 7.29 11.26 -10.31
C LEU A 285 5.84 11.69 -10.53
N GLU A 286 5.45 11.99 -11.77
CA GLU A 286 4.07 12.29 -12.14
C GLU A 286 3.13 11.14 -11.76
N TRP A 287 3.49 9.92 -12.13
CA TRP A 287 2.73 8.74 -11.72
C TRP A 287 2.67 8.60 -10.19
N SER A 288 3.78 8.77 -9.49
CA SER A 288 3.87 8.62 -8.03
C SER A 288 3.02 9.65 -7.28
N ASN A 289 3.01 10.91 -7.74
CA ASN A 289 2.21 11.97 -7.15
C ASN A 289 0.71 11.83 -7.44
N ASN A 290 0.36 11.12 -8.52
CA ASN A 290 -1.03 10.81 -8.88
C ASN A 290 -1.51 9.44 -8.36
N LYS A 291 -0.63 8.63 -7.78
CA LYS A 291 -0.98 7.30 -7.29
C LYS A 291 -1.84 7.37 -6.03
N ILE A 292 -2.96 6.64 -6.05
CA ILE A 292 -3.85 6.51 -4.90
C ILE A 292 -3.14 5.80 -3.73
N MET A 293 -3.19 6.39 -2.54
CA MET A 293 -2.59 5.85 -1.32
C MET A 293 -3.64 5.60 -0.23
N ARG A 294 -3.61 4.40 0.37
CA ARG A 294 -4.48 4.06 1.49
C ARG A 294 -4.26 4.97 2.70
N THR A 295 -3.00 5.35 2.95
CA THR A 295 -2.61 6.22 4.05
C THR A 295 -3.12 7.65 3.93
N LEU A 296 -3.55 8.05 2.73
CA LEU A 296 -4.17 9.34 2.43
C LEU A 296 -5.69 9.22 2.23
N GLY A 297 -6.33 8.24 2.86
CA GLY A 297 -7.78 8.05 2.72
C GLY A 297 -8.22 7.67 1.30
N MET A 298 -7.40 6.95 0.55
CA MET A 298 -7.64 6.57 -0.86
C MET A 298 -7.57 7.75 -1.84
N LYS A 299 -6.84 8.81 -1.48
CA LYS A 299 -6.50 9.93 -2.35
C LYS A 299 -5.06 9.82 -2.85
N SER A 300 -4.76 10.52 -3.94
CA SER A 300 -3.37 10.72 -4.36
C SER A 300 -2.74 11.93 -3.64
N PRO A 301 -1.40 12.04 -3.62
CA PRO A 301 -0.72 13.24 -3.12
C PRO A 301 -1.24 14.54 -3.74
N VAL A 302 -1.42 14.56 -5.08
CA VAL A 302 -1.96 15.73 -5.81
C VAL A 302 -3.39 16.06 -5.37
N GLN A 303 -4.26 15.07 -5.22
CA GLN A 303 -5.64 15.30 -4.77
C GLN A 303 -5.70 15.84 -3.35
N LEU A 304 -4.90 15.27 -2.43
CA LEU A 304 -4.86 15.77 -1.07
C LEU A 304 -4.25 17.17 -0.98
N LEU A 305 -3.21 17.43 -1.79
CA LEU A 305 -2.59 18.75 -1.88
C LEU A 305 -3.61 19.81 -2.36
N ALA A 306 -4.32 19.52 -3.45
CA ALA A 306 -5.35 20.44 -3.96
C ALA A 306 -6.44 20.75 -2.93
N GLU A 307 -6.92 19.75 -2.20
CA GLU A 307 -7.89 19.95 -1.12
C GLU A 307 -7.34 20.80 0.04
N LYS A 308 -6.06 20.59 0.39
CA LYS A 308 -5.42 21.34 1.48
C LYS A 308 -5.08 22.79 1.13
N LEU A 309 -4.82 23.06 -0.16
CA LEU A 309 -4.58 24.44 -0.64
C LEU A 309 -5.89 25.22 -0.85
N ALA A 310 -7.01 24.53 -1.03
CA ALA A 310 -8.33 25.15 -1.17
C ALA A 310 -9.03 25.41 0.18
N ALA A 311 -8.57 24.83 1.29
CA ALA A 311 -9.11 24.95 2.64
C ALA A 311 -8.42 26.07 3.41
#